data_bf4604af5aecf28508ec5ea1db4168c7
#
_entry.id   bf4604af5aecf28508ec5ea1db4168c7
#
_cell.length_a   1.000
_cell.length_b   1.000
_cell.length_c   1.000
_cell.angle_alpha   90.00
_cell.angle_beta   90.00
_cell.angle_gamma   90.00
#
_symmetry.space_group_name_H-M   'P 1'
#
loop_
_entity.id
_entity.type
_entity.pdbx_description
1 polymer ?
#
loop_
_entity_poly.entity_id
_entity_poly.type
_entity_poly.pdbx_seq_one_letter_code
_entity_poly.pdbx_strand_id
1 'polypeptide(L)'
;MYGVMVQVKVDAAREEEARTMLREVVVPTAKQLAGFASGTWLRALQGGAGRSVLLFESEDAARAAVEEIRAQGPPAGAPVTMESVDAYEVVAQA
;
A
#
# COMPACT_ATOMS: atom_id res chain seq x y z
N MET A 1 12.66 9.16 8.67
CA MET A 1 11.80 8.41 7.75
C MET A 1 10.35 8.43 8.22
N TYR A 2 9.45 8.44 7.28
CA TYR A 2 8.02 8.42 7.54
C TYR A 2 7.38 7.29 6.75
N GLY A 3 6.39 6.63 7.36
CA GLY A 3 5.75 5.49 6.76
C GLY A 3 4.30 5.77 6.38
N VAL A 4 3.84 5.06 5.37
CA VAL A 4 2.43 4.99 5.03
C VAL A 4 2.02 3.54 5.13
N MET A 5 1.00 3.25 5.91
CA MET A 5 0.45 1.91 6.01
C MET A 5 -0.90 1.87 5.29
N VAL A 6 -1.02 0.94 4.35
CA VAL A 6 -2.26 0.69 3.62
C VAL A 6 -2.78 -0.68 4.05
N GLN A 7 -4.04 -0.75 4.42
CA GLN A 7 -4.68 -2.01 4.77
C GLN A 7 -5.78 -2.30 3.76
N VAL A 8 -5.76 -3.51 3.23
CA VAL A 8 -6.74 -3.96 2.24
C VAL A 8 -7.30 -5.32 2.65
N LYS A 9 -8.47 -5.62 2.11
CA LYS A 9 -9.06 -6.96 2.17
C LYS A 9 -9.06 -7.52 0.77
N VAL A 10 -8.58 -8.74 0.61
CA VAL A 10 -8.48 -9.41 -0.68
C VAL A 10 -9.60 -10.41 -0.84
N ASP A 11 -10.22 -10.44 -2.01
CA ASP A 11 -11.21 -11.45 -2.37
C ASP A 11 -10.50 -12.80 -2.51
N ALA A 12 -10.83 -13.73 -1.60
CA ALA A 12 -10.18 -15.05 -1.56
C ALA A 12 -10.35 -15.83 -2.86
N ALA A 13 -11.45 -15.61 -3.58
CA ALA A 13 -11.70 -16.29 -4.86
C ALA A 13 -10.84 -15.73 -6.00
N ARG A 14 -10.17 -14.58 -5.79
CA ARG A 14 -9.39 -13.89 -6.82
C ARG A 14 -7.96 -13.63 -6.39
N GLU A 15 -7.40 -14.52 -5.59
CA GLU A 15 -6.06 -14.37 -4.99
C GLU A 15 -4.96 -14.18 -6.04
N GLU A 16 -4.96 -15.01 -7.09
CA GLU A 16 -3.94 -14.91 -8.15
C GLU A 16 -4.06 -13.59 -8.91
N GLU A 17 -5.25 -13.14 -9.17
CA GLU A 17 -5.50 -11.86 -9.82
C GLU A 17 -4.97 -10.71 -8.96
N ALA A 18 -5.19 -10.79 -7.64
CA ALA A 18 -4.68 -9.79 -6.70
C ALA A 18 -3.15 -9.74 -6.70
N ARG A 19 -2.49 -10.90 -6.73
CA ARG A 19 -1.02 -10.96 -6.77
C ARG A 19 -0.46 -10.40 -8.07
N THR A 20 -1.12 -10.68 -9.19
CA THR A 20 -0.72 -10.14 -10.49
C THR A 20 -0.87 -8.62 -10.51
N MET A 21 -1.99 -8.11 -10.02
CA MET A 21 -2.22 -6.67 -9.92
C MET A 21 -1.17 -5.99 -9.06
N LEU A 22 -0.79 -6.64 -7.95
CA LEU A 22 0.23 -6.10 -7.05
C LEU A 22 1.56 -5.93 -7.78
N ARG A 23 2.03 -6.97 -8.46
CA ARG A 23 3.31 -6.93 -9.17
C ARG A 23 3.31 -6.00 -10.37
N GLU A 24 2.23 -5.96 -11.13
CA GLU A 24 2.20 -5.27 -12.42
C GLU A 24 1.69 -3.83 -12.33
N VAL A 25 0.89 -3.50 -11.33
CA VAL A 25 0.28 -2.18 -11.21
C VAL A 25 0.67 -1.48 -9.90
N VAL A 26 0.42 -2.12 -8.76
CA VAL A 26 0.56 -1.46 -7.46
C VAL A 26 2.01 -1.11 -7.14
N VAL A 27 2.91 -2.08 -7.27
CA VAL A 27 4.33 -1.86 -6.95
C VAL A 27 4.95 -0.83 -7.90
N PRO A 28 4.79 -0.92 -9.22
CA PRO A 28 5.32 0.11 -10.11
C PRO A 28 4.76 1.50 -9.85
N THR A 29 3.46 1.61 -9.54
CA THR A 29 2.82 2.89 -9.22
C THR A 29 3.38 3.49 -7.93
N ALA A 30 3.55 2.68 -6.90
CA ALA A 30 4.11 3.12 -5.62
C ALA A 30 5.53 3.69 -5.79
N LYS A 31 6.34 3.07 -6.62
CA LYS A 31 7.72 3.53 -6.89
C LYS A 31 7.77 4.93 -7.49
N GLN A 32 6.70 5.39 -8.11
CA GLN A 32 6.64 6.70 -8.73
C GLN A 32 6.16 7.80 -7.79
N LEU A 33 5.72 7.45 -6.59
CA LEU A 33 5.32 8.45 -5.60
C LEU A 33 6.52 9.29 -5.17
N ALA A 34 6.31 10.61 -5.09
CA ALA A 34 7.39 11.53 -4.71
C ALA A 34 7.94 11.17 -3.33
N GLY A 35 9.26 11.10 -3.21
CA GLY A 35 9.95 10.79 -1.95
C GLY A 35 9.89 9.32 -1.53
N PHE A 36 9.39 8.45 -2.37
CA PHE A 36 9.35 7.00 -2.09
C PHE A 36 10.76 6.46 -1.88
N ALA A 37 10.98 5.76 -0.78
CA ALA A 37 12.25 5.14 -0.44
C ALA A 37 12.21 3.62 -0.55
N SER A 38 11.18 2.99 0.01
CA SER A 38 11.02 1.54 -0.06
C SER A 38 9.59 1.15 0.24
N GLY A 39 9.24 -0.08 -0.09
CA GLY A 39 7.92 -0.62 0.19
C GLY A 39 7.98 -2.11 0.44
N THR A 40 7.09 -2.58 1.30
CA THR A 40 6.92 -4.00 1.61
C THR A 40 5.43 -4.30 1.63
N TRP A 41 5.04 -5.31 0.87
CA TRP A 41 3.64 -5.74 0.79
C TRP A 41 3.49 -7.09 1.44
N LEU A 42 2.56 -7.18 2.39
CA LEU A 42 2.38 -8.34 3.24
C LEU A 42 0.99 -8.92 3.04
N ARG A 43 0.90 -10.23 3.09
CA ARG A 43 -0.37 -10.94 3.11
C ARG A 43 -0.47 -11.73 4.42
N ALA A 44 -1.58 -11.61 5.13
CA ALA A 44 -1.82 -12.42 6.30
C ALA A 44 -1.78 -13.90 5.91
N LEU A 45 -1.16 -14.73 6.77
CA LEU A 45 -1.09 -16.16 6.52
C LEU A 45 -2.46 -16.82 6.54
N GLN A 46 -3.41 -16.21 7.27
CA GLN A 46 -4.80 -16.66 7.33
C GLN A 46 -5.71 -15.47 7.11
N GLY A 47 -6.82 -15.70 6.42
CA GLY A 47 -7.77 -14.66 6.08
C GLY A 47 -7.35 -13.85 4.87
N GLY A 48 -8.08 -12.80 4.56
CA GLY A 48 -7.90 -12.00 3.36
C GLY A 48 -7.17 -10.67 3.57
N ALA A 49 -6.52 -10.47 4.73
CA ALA A 49 -5.90 -9.19 5.02
C ALA A 49 -4.59 -9.01 4.24
N GLY A 50 -4.43 -7.84 3.64
CA GLY A 50 -3.18 -7.39 3.05
C GLY A 50 -2.74 -6.08 3.68
N ARG A 51 -1.44 -5.89 3.87
CA ARG A 51 -0.88 -4.67 4.42
C ARG A 51 0.34 -4.26 3.63
N SER A 52 0.45 -2.96 3.40
CA SER A 52 1.63 -2.39 2.77
C SER A 52 2.27 -1.39 3.72
N VAL A 53 3.59 -1.44 3.82
CA VAL A 53 4.36 -0.44 4.55
C VAL A 53 5.26 0.24 3.53
N LEU A 54 4.99 1.52 3.25
CA LEU A 54 5.76 2.31 2.31
C LEU A 54 6.55 3.34 3.11
N LEU A 55 7.84 3.47 2.84
CA LEU A 55 8.69 4.44 3.52
C LEU A 55 9.00 5.61 2.61
N PHE A 56 8.95 6.81 3.17
CA PHE A 56 9.18 8.07 2.49
C PHE A 56 10.24 8.88 3.22
N GLU A 57 10.94 9.73 2.49
CA GLU A 57 12.07 10.49 3.04
C GLU A 57 11.64 11.68 3.88
N SER A 58 10.41 12.18 3.70
CA SER A 58 9.91 13.33 4.45
C SER A 58 8.45 13.15 4.87
N GLU A 59 8.06 13.89 5.88
CA GLU A 59 6.66 13.90 6.34
C GLU A 59 5.73 14.39 5.23
N ASP A 60 6.12 15.45 4.51
CA ASP A 60 5.29 15.99 3.44
C ASP A 60 5.07 14.95 2.33
N ALA A 61 6.11 14.19 1.97
CA ALA A 61 5.98 13.13 0.98
C ALA A 61 5.03 12.03 1.46
N ALA A 62 5.12 11.63 2.72
CA ALA A 62 4.22 10.62 3.29
C ALA A 62 2.77 11.11 3.30
N ARG A 63 2.53 12.34 3.71
CA ARG A 63 1.18 12.92 3.72
C ARG A 63 0.60 13.04 2.31
N ALA A 64 1.42 13.48 1.35
CA ALA A 64 1.00 13.57 -0.05
C ALA A 64 0.67 12.18 -0.61
N ALA A 65 1.44 11.16 -0.25
CA ALA A 65 1.18 9.78 -0.67
C ALA A 65 -0.16 9.27 -0.12
N VAL A 66 -0.49 9.57 1.13
CA VAL A 66 -1.79 9.21 1.72
C VAL A 66 -2.93 9.81 0.89
N GLU A 67 -2.84 11.10 0.57
CA GLU A 67 -3.87 11.78 -0.22
C GLU A 67 -4.00 11.16 -1.62
N GLU A 68 -2.88 10.91 -2.27
CA GLU A 68 -2.84 10.30 -3.59
C GLU A 68 -3.47 8.91 -3.59
N ILE A 69 -3.11 8.07 -2.64
CA ILE A 69 -3.62 6.71 -2.52
C ILE A 69 -5.13 6.72 -2.23
N ARG A 70 -5.59 7.62 -1.36
CA ARG A 70 -7.02 7.76 -1.09
C ARG A 70 -7.81 8.21 -2.31
N ALA A 71 -7.24 9.16 -3.06
CA ALA A 71 -7.91 9.72 -4.23
C ALA A 71 -8.06 8.69 -5.35
N GLN A 72 -7.03 7.87 -5.57
CA GLN A 72 -7.05 6.87 -6.63
C GLN A 72 -7.82 5.62 -6.25
N GLY A 73 -7.59 5.09 -5.05
CA GLY A 73 -8.18 3.84 -4.61
C GLY A 73 -7.85 2.65 -5.52
N PRO A 74 -8.41 1.48 -5.25
CA PRO A 74 -8.34 0.37 -6.20
C PRO A 74 -9.25 0.65 -7.39
N PRO A 75 -8.89 0.16 -8.58
CA PRO A 75 -9.78 0.29 -9.75
C PRO A 75 -11.12 -0.41 -9.51
N ALA A 76 -12.17 0.04 -10.19
CA ALA A 76 -13.47 -0.60 -10.12
C ALA A 76 -13.35 -2.07 -10.55
N GLY A 77 -13.97 -2.98 -9.77
CA GLY A 77 -13.90 -4.41 -10.04
C GLY A 77 -12.59 -5.08 -9.60
N ALA A 78 -11.71 -4.34 -8.93
CA ALA A 78 -10.45 -4.92 -8.43
C ALA A 78 -10.71 -6.01 -7.39
N PRO A 79 -9.78 -6.98 -7.28
CA PRO A 79 -9.93 -8.06 -6.30
C PRO A 79 -9.61 -7.66 -4.87
N VAL A 80 -9.49 -6.37 -4.59
CA VAL A 80 -9.16 -5.84 -3.27
C VAL A 80 -10.07 -4.67 -2.92
N THR A 81 -10.32 -4.51 -1.61
CA THR A 81 -11.03 -3.37 -1.04
C THR A 81 -10.08 -2.67 -0.07
N MET A 82 -9.91 -1.37 -0.22
CA MET A 82 -9.07 -0.58 0.69
C MET A 82 -9.83 -0.32 1.99
N GLU A 83 -9.23 -0.67 3.11
CA GLU A 83 -9.83 -0.47 4.43
C GLU A 83 -9.29 0.78 5.12
N SER A 84 -8.02 1.07 5.00
CA SER A 84 -7.43 2.26 5.60
C SER A 84 -6.11 2.62 4.94
N VAL A 85 -5.76 3.90 5.01
CA VAL A 85 -4.44 4.40 4.64
C VAL A 85 -4.08 5.53 5.59
N ASP A 86 -2.94 5.41 6.27
CA ASP A 86 -2.52 6.36 7.29
C ASP A 86 -1.01 6.59 7.23
N ALA A 87 -0.60 7.79 7.66
CA ALA A 87 0.82 8.16 7.74
C ALA A 87 1.33 8.01 9.17
N TYR A 88 2.60 7.61 9.29
CA TYR A 88 3.26 7.34 10.56
C TYR A 88 4.68 7.89 10.54
N GLU A 89 5.18 8.27 11.71
CA GLU A 89 6.60 8.54 11.88
C GLU A 89 7.31 7.22 12.22
N VAL A 90 8.45 6.97 11.57
CA VAL A 90 9.27 5.80 11.94
C VAL A 90 10.05 6.19 13.21
N VAL A 91 9.76 5.49 14.30
CA VAL A 91 10.38 5.80 15.58
C VAL A 91 11.53 4.87 15.93
N ALA A 92 11.67 3.76 15.24
CA ALA A 92 12.78 2.84 15.39
C ALA A 92 12.83 1.85 14.23
N GLN A 93 14.04 1.44 13.89
CA GLN A 93 14.29 0.37 12.93
C GLN A 93 15.46 -0.47 13.43
N ALA A 94 15.49 -1.72 13.05
CA ALA A 94 16.60 -2.60 13.39
C ALA A 94 17.30 -3.12 12.14
#